data_d14a976d836538a59eff46650877124a
#
_entry.id   d14a976d836538a59eff46650877124a
#
_cell.length_a   1.000
_cell.length_b   1.000
_cell.length_c   1.000
_cell.angle_alpha   90.00
_cell.angle_beta   90.00
_cell.angle_gamma   90.00
#
_symmetry.space_group_name_H-M   'P 1'
#
loop_
_entity.id
_entity.type
_entity.pdbx_description
1 polymer ?
#
loop_
_entity_poly.entity_id
_entity_poly.type
_entity_poly.pdbx_seq_one_letter_code
_entity_poly.pdbx_strand_id
1 'polypeptide(L)'
;MLQKKYSLVVAATLAAAMLAGCGGSSSKAGNQSPRVQYSSAVFFGDSLSDVGTYATPANTSGSGYPGLLAMGGGRYTVNAFAGGAPVKSNWTELLASQLNLPMPCPYEVGLNGSAFSYGPVITPTCTSYAMGGSLVNSYVVLGYPTPGNVVSAEFGIGNVNNPVAGSTTLGQLTRSIGTQMQEHLAAHGKYTGNEVVFILAGGNDGILNTEIFLGVDAPNLGVQTAATNAVTAMGKAGATLAGEINALVLANGAKHVVVLNLPDLSTTPFANFINAQPGAAGTSTLIKTMVATFNSQLKAGLTSPDVLLVDINTVSADQIAHPAQYGLSNVTDPACNLNAPANPFADNTPESGTSLVCNATNVIAGDISHYEFADLVHPTPYGNSLIARYVASQMAKNGWL
;
A
#
# COMPACT_ATOMS: atom_id res chain seq x y z
N MET A 1 -50.58 -36.89 -44.23
CA MET A 1 -50.97 -35.97 -43.15
C MET A 1 -50.74 -36.52 -41.74
N LEU A 2 -50.65 -37.82 -41.52
CA LEU A 2 -50.43 -38.40 -40.19
C LEU A 2 -48.99 -38.18 -39.66
N GLN A 3 -47.97 -38.27 -40.51
CA GLN A 3 -46.58 -38.12 -40.07
C GLN A 3 -46.21 -36.71 -39.52
N LYS A 4 -46.83 -35.61 -39.97
CA LYS A 4 -46.61 -34.25 -39.45
C LYS A 4 -47.19 -34.04 -38.05
N LYS A 5 -48.21 -34.77 -37.65
CA LYS A 5 -48.84 -34.66 -36.32
C LYS A 5 -47.98 -35.32 -35.22
N TYR A 6 -47.32 -36.45 -35.55
CA TYR A 6 -46.43 -37.10 -34.60
C TYR A 6 -45.15 -36.35 -34.38
N SER A 7 -44.60 -35.66 -35.39
CA SER A 7 -43.38 -34.81 -35.22
C SER A 7 -43.62 -33.60 -34.32
N LEU A 8 -44.82 -33.02 -34.35
CA LEU A 8 -45.16 -31.89 -33.48
C LEU A 8 -45.38 -32.32 -32.02
N VAL A 9 -45.95 -33.49 -31.78
CA VAL A 9 -46.17 -33.99 -30.41
C VAL A 9 -44.86 -34.42 -29.76
N VAL A 10 -43.92 -35.02 -30.51
CA VAL A 10 -42.59 -35.38 -30.00
C VAL A 10 -41.76 -34.16 -29.75
N ALA A 11 -41.83 -33.10 -30.57
CA ALA A 11 -41.13 -31.86 -30.35
C ALA A 11 -41.70 -31.10 -29.12
N ALA A 12 -42.99 -31.12 -28.88
CA ALA A 12 -43.62 -30.50 -27.73
C ALA A 12 -43.28 -31.22 -26.41
N THR A 13 -43.19 -32.56 -26.43
CA THR A 13 -42.78 -33.33 -25.24
C THR A 13 -41.30 -33.22 -24.92
N LEU A 14 -40.42 -33.10 -25.92
CA LEU A 14 -38.98 -32.78 -25.65
C LEU A 14 -38.78 -31.37 -25.12
N ALA A 15 -39.52 -30.38 -25.60
CA ALA A 15 -39.44 -29.01 -25.07
C ALA A 15 -39.97 -28.93 -23.63
N ALA A 16 -41.03 -29.68 -23.28
CA ALA A 16 -41.53 -29.72 -21.89
C ALA A 16 -40.57 -30.46 -20.94
N ALA A 17 -39.82 -31.48 -21.44
CA ALA A 17 -38.81 -32.17 -20.62
C ALA A 17 -37.57 -31.29 -20.34
N MET A 18 -37.20 -30.38 -21.25
CA MET A 18 -36.11 -29.44 -21.02
C MET A 18 -36.49 -28.30 -20.02
N LEU A 19 -37.78 -27.92 -19.96
CA LEU A 19 -38.23 -26.96 -18.94
C LEU A 19 -38.40 -27.59 -17.55
N ALA A 20 -38.66 -28.89 -17.47
CA ALA A 20 -38.74 -29.60 -16.19
C ALA A 20 -37.37 -29.94 -15.59
N GLY A 21 -36.30 -29.91 -16.41
CA GLY A 21 -34.93 -30.14 -15.96
C GLY A 21 -34.29 -28.93 -15.25
N CYS A 22 -34.89 -27.74 -15.34
CA CYS A 22 -34.46 -26.55 -14.59
C CYS A 22 -35.19 -26.37 -13.25
N GLY A 23 -36.11 -27.24 -12.89
CA GLY A 23 -36.70 -27.36 -11.56
C GLY A 23 -35.86 -28.28 -10.66
N GLY A 24 -34.54 -28.07 -10.68
CA GLY A 24 -33.66 -28.69 -9.70
C GLY A 24 -34.12 -28.23 -8.31
N SER A 25 -34.29 -29.22 -7.42
CA SER A 25 -34.41 -29.01 -5.97
C SER A 25 -33.83 -27.69 -5.55
N SER A 26 -34.57 -26.90 -4.80
CA SER A 26 -34.02 -25.80 -4.05
C SER A 26 -32.82 -26.34 -3.25
N SER A 27 -31.65 -26.42 -3.88
CA SER A 27 -30.39 -26.35 -3.16
C SER A 27 -30.57 -25.09 -2.38
N LYS A 28 -30.72 -25.22 -1.05
CA LYS A 28 -30.66 -24.08 -0.15
C LYS A 28 -29.42 -23.35 -0.58
N ALA A 29 -29.58 -22.19 -1.27
CA ALA A 29 -28.47 -21.31 -1.54
C ALA A 29 -27.82 -21.17 -0.19
N GLY A 30 -26.58 -21.63 -0.05
CA GLY A 30 -25.91 -21.61 1.26
C GLY A 30 -26.04 -20.19 1.79
N ASN A 31 -26.22 -20.06 3.08
CA ASN A 31 -26.36 -18.73 3.69
C ASN A 31 -25.21 -17.85 3.20
N GLN A 32 -25.52 -16.92 2.31
CA GLN A 32 -24.57 -15.99 1.71
C GLN A 32 -24.44 -14.70 2.52
N SER A 33 -25.10 -14.63 3.68
CA SER A 33 -24.88 -13.53 4.61
C SER A 33 -23.43 -13.56 5.10
N PRO A 34 -22.75 -12.42 5.14
CA PRO A 34 -21.41 -12.34 5.73
C PRO A 34 -21.40 -12.97 7.11
N ARG A 35 -20.42 -13.80 7.40
CA ARG A 35 -20.29 -14.44 8.73
C ARG A 35 -19.93 -13.44 9.79
N VAL A 36 -19.20 -12.39 9.43
CA VAL A 36 -18.80 -11.28 10.29
C VAL A 36 -19.29 -9.99 9.65
N GLN A 37 -19.94 -9.14 10.46
CA GLN A 37 -20.32 -7.78 10.06
C GLN A 37 -19.46 -6.79 10.81
N TYR A 38 -18.66 -6.03 10.09
CA TYR A 38 -17.83 -5.00 10.68
C TYR A 38 -18.59 -3.67 10.80
N SER A 39 -18.35 -2.93 11.88
CA SER A 39 -18.91 -1.59 12.08
C SER A 39 -18.11 -0.54 11.30
N SER A 40 -16.80 -0.73 11.18
CA SER A 40 -15.86 0.18 10.52
C SER A 40 -14.57 -0.53 10.18
N ALA A 41 -13.71 0.16 9.40
CA ALA A 41 -12.35 -0.25 9.15
C ALA A 41 -11.37 0.77 9.74
N VAL A 42 -10.24 0.30 10.25
CA VAL A 42 -9.10 1.11 10.70
C VAL A 42 -7.88 0.72 9.88
N PHE A 43 -7.13 1.71 9.38
CA PHE A 43 -5.97 1.47 8.53
C PHE A 43 -4.72 2.11 9.11
N PHE A 44 -3.67 1.30 9.25
CA PHE A 44 -2.32 1.73 9.61
C PHE A 44 -1.35 1.34 8.52
N GLY A 45 -0.38 2.20 8.23
CA GLY A 45 0.58 1.88 7.19
C GLY A 45 1.34 3.08 6.63
N ASP A 46 1.88 2.85 5.46
CA ASP A 46 2.67 3.81 4.70
C ASP A 46 1.92 4.30 3.44
N SER A 47 2.68 4.78 2.44
CA SER A 47 2.15 5.29 1.18
C SER A 47 1.26 4.31 0.41
N LEU A 48 1.48 3.00 0.57
CA LEU A 48 0.65 1.99 -0.08
C LEU A 48 -0.81 2.02 0.40
N SER A 49 -1.04 2.49 1.62
CA SER A 49 -2.38 2.56 2.25
C SER A 49 -2.88 3.99 2.47
N ASP A 50 -2.08 5.01 2.13
CA ASP A 50 -2.41 6.42 2.32
C ASP A 50 -3.53 6.87 1.38
N VAL A 51 -4.64 7.35 1.94
CA VAL A 51 -5.82 7.81 1.21
C VAL A 51 -5.89 9.32 1.07
N GLY A 52 -4.82 10.02 1.34
CA GLY A 52 -4.73 11.46 1.11
C GLY A 52 -4.23 12.30 2.28
N THR A 53 -3.31 11.79 3.10
CA THR A 53 -2.64 12.60 4.13
C THR A 53 -2.01 13.87 3.54
N TYR A 54 -1.47 13.78 2.33
CA TYR A 54 -0.87 14.90 1.62
C TYR A 54 -1.79 15.58 0.60
N ALA A 55 -3.06 15.19 0.55
CA ALA A 55 -4.06 15.76 -0.35
C ALA A 55 -4.53 17.15 0.11
N THR A 56 -3.62 18.11 0.13
CA THR A 56 -3.87 19.48 0.62
C THR A 56 -4.66 20.30 -0.40
N PRO A 57 -5.69 21.07 0.04
CA PRO A 57 -6.57 21.81 -0.87
C PRO A 57 -5.90 23.00 -1.53
N ALA A 58 -5.05 23.71 -0.80
CA ALA A 58 -4.32 24.89 -1.27
C ALA A 58 -3.08 25.12 -0.45
N ASN A 59 -2.13 25.85 -1.01
CA ASN A 59 -0.98 26.32 -0.26
C ASN A 59 -1.35 27.56 0.55
N THR A 60 -1.14 27.53 1.85
CA THR A 60 -1.36 28.66 2.76
C THR A 60 -0.10 29.44 3.09
N SER A 61 1.08 28.97 2.66
CA SER A 61 2.38 29.58 3.02
C SER A 61 2.79 30.74 2.13
N GLY A 62 2.03 31.09 1.09
CA GLY A 62 2.39 32.18 0.17
C GLY A 62 3.52 31.86 -0.81
N SER A 63 3.98 30.62 -0.89
CA SER A 63 5.07 30.18 -1.79
C SER A 63 4.67 30.11 -3.27
N GLY A 64 3.40 30.33 -3.62
CA GLY A 64 2.90 30.24 -4.98
C GLY A 64 2.64 28.81 -5.49
N TYR A 65 2.96 27.77 -4.74
CA TYR A 65 2.63 26.40 -5.11
C TYR A 65 1.17 26.08 -4.79
N PRO A 66 0.40 25.52 -5.72
CA PRO A 66 -0.95 25.02 -5.44
C PRO A 66 -0.85 23.80 -4.51
N GLY A 67 -1.89 23.55 -3.71
CA GLY A 67 -1.96 22.29 -2.95
C GLY A 67 -2.06 21.07 -3.86
N LEU A 68 -1.73 19.88 -3.36
CA LEU A 68 -1.70 18.66 -4.19
C LEU A 68 -3.04 18.33 -4.83
N LEU A 69 -4.17 18.64 -4.18
CA LEU A 69 -5.51 18.48 -4.80
C LEU A 69 -5.69 19.40 -6.01
N ALA A 70 -5.22 20.66 -5.94
CA ALA A 70 -5.29 21.59 -7.07
C ALA A 70 -4.38 21.16 -8.23
N MET A 71 -3.35 20.37 -7.97
CA MET A 71 -2.48 19.75 -8.96
C MET A 71 -3.06 18.44 -9.54
N GLY A 72 -4.24 18.03 -9.08
CA GLY A 72 -4.87 16.77 -9.50
C GLY A 72 -4.22 15.52 -8.91
N GLY A 73 -3.60 15.66 -7.74
CA GLY A 73 -2.88 14.59 -7.03
C GLY A 73 -3.39 14.36 -5.60
N GLY A 74 -2.53 13.81 -4.78
CA GLY A 74 -2.76 13.62 -3.34
C GLY A 74 -2.78 12.18 -2.86
N ARG A 75 -2.67 11.21 -3.77
CA ARG A 75 -2.50 9.78 -3.47
C ARG A 75 -1.32 9.21 -4.25
N TYR A 76 -0.70 8.20 -3.71
CA TYR A 76 0.44 7.49 -4.32
C TYR A 76 -0.05 6.48 -5.37
N THR A 77 -0.56 7.01 -6.48
CA THR A 77 -1.08 6.24 -7.62
C THR A 77 -1.35 7.17 -8.80
N VAL A 78 -1.92 6.67 -9.91
CA VAL A 78 -2.49 7.54 -10.94
C VAL A 78 -3.81 8.10 -10.42
N ASN A 79 -3.82 9.39 -10.11
CA ASN A 79 -4.98 10.06 -9.51
C ASN A 79 -6.03 10.39 -10.57
N ALA A 80 -7.31 10.31 -10.19
CA ALA A 80 -8.44 10.73 -11.00
C ALA A 80 -9.48 11.43 -10.13
N PHE A 81 -10.26 12.33 -10.74
CA PHE A 81 -11.31 13.10 -10.07
C PHE A 81 -12.61 13.02 -10.87
N ALA A 82 -13.72 12.90 -10.18
CA ALA A 82 -15.05 12.95 -10.74
C ALA A 82 -15.92 13.85 -9.87
N GLY A 83 -16.56 14.88 -10.50
CA GLY A 83 -17.39 15.84 -9.77
C GLY A 83 -16.63 16.64 -8.70
N GLY A 84 -15.31 16.82 -8.87
CA GLY A 84 -14.46 17.53 -7.90
C GLY A 84 -13.97 16.68 -6.72
N ALA A 85 -14.37 15.42 -6.63
CA ALA A 85 -13.91 14.49 -5.60
C ALA A 85 -12.94 13.44 -6.18
N PRO A 86 -11.94 12.98 -5.39
CA PRO A 86 -11.05 11.90 -5.80
C PRO A 86 -11.82 10.61 -6.10
N VAL A 87 -11.46 9.95 -7.21
CA VAL A 87 -11.98 8.61 -7.52
C VAL A 87 -11.26 7.58 -6.67
N LYS A 88 -11.98 6.56 -6.22
CA LYS A 88 -11.40 5.44 -5.47
C LYS A 88 -10.29 4.77 -6.28
N SER A 89 -9.10 4.76 -5.74
CA SER A 89 -7.92 4.27 -6.46
C SER A 89 -6.94 3.50 -5.58
N ASN A 90 -7.00 3.68 -4.25
CA ASN A 90 -6.18 2.94 -3.30
C ASN A 90 -6.89 1.62 -2.91
N TRP A 91 -6.12 0.56 -2.62
CA TRP A 91 -6.66 -0.75 -2.26
C TRP A 91 -7.55 -0.69 -1.02
N THR A 92 -7.28 0.20 -0.07
CA THR A 92 -8.07 0.39 1.15
C THR A 92 -9.47 0.93 0.84
N GLU A 93 -9.57 1.90 -0.07
CA GLU A 93 -10.83 2.47 -0.56
C GLU A 93 -11.64 1.41 -1.33
N LEU A 94 -10.96 0.67 -2.21
CA LEU A 94 -11.58 -0.38 -3.02
C LEU A 94 -12.09 -1.52 -2.14
N LEU A 95 -11.30 -1.95 -1.16
CA LEU A 95 -11.67 -3.01 -0.22
C LEU A 95 -12.83 -2.56 0.69
N ALA A 96 -12.78 -1.37 1.27
CA ALA A 96 -13.88 -0.82 2.07
C ALA A 96 -15.20 -0.81 1.28
N SER A 97 -15.13 -0.42 -0.01
CA SER A 97 -16.28 -0.48 -0.91
C SER A 97 -16.80 -1.90 -1.14
N GLN A 98 -15.91 -2.90 -1.31
CA GLN A 98 -16.29 -4.30 -1.47
C GLN A 98 -16.94 -4.88 -0.20
N LEU A 99 -16.49 -4.43 0.97
CA LEU A 99 -17.00 -4.83 2.28
C LEU A 99 -18.24 -4.04 2.72
N ASN A 100 -18.71 -3.11 1.88
CA ASN A 100 -19.81 -2.18 2.21
C ASN A 100 -19.56 -1.40 3.52
N LEU A 101 -18.32 -1.00 3.75
CA LEU A 101 -17.90 -0.19 4.89
C LEU A 101 -17.82 1.30 4.51
N PRO A 102 -17.87 2.20 5.51
CA PRO A 102 -17.57 3.61 5.28
C PRO A 102 -16.25 3.79 4.55
N MET A 103 -16.23 4.75 3.62
CA MET A 103 -14.99 5.06 2.89
C MET A 103 -13.93 5.57 3.85
N PRO A 104 -12.70 5.05 3.78
CA PRO A 104 -11.61 5.57 4.57
C PRO A 104 -11.31 7.02 4.20
N CYS A 105 -11.07 7.84 5.21
CA CYS A 105 -10.58 9.20 5.07
C CYS A 105 -9.34 9.38 5.96
N PRO A 106 -8.40 10.25 5.58
CA PRO A 106 -7.17 10.43 6.34
C PRO A 106 -7.46 11.08 7.70
N TYR A 107 -6.94 10.49 8.77
CA TYR A 107 -7.02 11.06 10.12
C TYR A 107 -6.32 12.42 10.21
N GLU A 108 -5.19 12.56 9.55
CA GLU A 108 -4.41 13.78 9.46
C GLU A 108 -4.18 14.19 8.01
N VAL A 109 -4.34 15.47 7.71
CA VAL A 109 -3.99 16.05 6.40
C VAL A 109 -2.99 17.17 6.63
N GLY A 110 -1.86 17.12 5.92
CA GLY A 110 -0.89 18.18 6.03
C GLY A 110 0.31 18.02 5.10
N LEU A 111 1.02 19.14 4.97
CA LEU A 111 2.33 19.23 4.33
C LEU A 111 3.12 20.34 5.04
N ASN A 112 4.39 20.10 5.32
CA ASN A 112 5.30 21.15 5.75
C ASN A 112 6.63 21.02 5.01
N GLY A 113 7.00 22.00 4.22
CA GLY A 113 8.21 21.94 3.43
C GLY A 113 8.65 23.32 2.99
N SER A 114 9.79 23.40 2.32
CA SER A 114 10.33 24.66 1.83
C SER A 114 9.45 25.32 0.76
N ALA A 115 8.71 24.51 -0.02
CA ALA A 115 7.88 24.99 -1.12
C ALA A 115 6.46 25.34 -0.68
N PHE A 116 5.90 24.63 0.30
CA PHE A 116 4.54 24.85 0.80
C PHE A 116 4.31 24.25 2.18
N SER A 117 3.33 24.79 2.89
CA SER A 117 2.93 24.33 4.21
C SER A 117 1.40 24.36 4.35
N TYR A 118 0.84 23.30 4.89
CA TYR A 118 -0.59 23.20 5.19
C TYR A 118 -0.79 22.11 6.27
N GLY A 119 -1.43 22.46 7.36
CA GLY A 119 -1.74 21.50 8.40
C GLY A 119 -0.77 21.51 9.57
N PRO A 120 -0.78 20.48 10.46
CA PRO A 120 -1.69 19.32 10.35
C PRO A 120 -3.14 19.68 10.65
N VAL A 121 -4.06 19.10 9.90
CA VAL A 121 -5.50 19.15 10.17
C VAL A 121 -5.96 17.76 10.58
N ILE A 122 -6.39 17.63 11.82
CA ILE A 122 -6.86 16.36 12.40
C ILE A 122 -8.37 16.23 12.22
N THR A 123 -8.82 15.07 11.74
CA THR A 123 -10.22 14.70 11.61
C THR A 123 -10.51 13.44 12.43
N PRO A 124 -10.89 13.55 13.71
CA PRO A 124 -10.99 12.41 14.62
C PRO A 124 -11.99 11.32 14.22
N THR A 125 -12.94 11.64 13.33
CA THR A 125 -13.89 10.66 12.80
C THR A 125 -13.32 9.80 11.67
N CYS A 126 -12.16 10.17 11.12
CA CYS A 126 -11.44 9.41 10.11
C CYS A 126 -10.51 8.38 10.76
N THR A 127 -10.49 7.17 10.23
CA THR A 127 -9.77 6.03 10.81
C THR A 127 -8.69 5.46 9.88
N SER A 128 -8.24 6.22 8.89
CA SER A 128 -7.06 5.91 8.09
C SER A 128 -5.89 6.75 8.59
N TYR A 129 -4.97 6.11 9.26
CA TYR A 129 -3.76 6.72 9.85
C TYR A 129 -2.53 6.56 8.95
N ALA A 130 -2.66 5.78 7.87
CA ALA A 130 -1.55 5.51 6.96
C ALA A 130 -1.02 6.80 6.31
N MET A 131 0.31 6.95 6.34
CA MET A 131 1.02 8.13 5.83
C MET A 131 2.18 7.72 4.95
N GLY A 132 2.31 8.35 3.80
CA GLY A 132 3.48 8.16 2.95
C GLY A 132 4.79 8.48 3.67
N GLY A 133 5.79 7.62 3.48
CA GLY A 133 7.10 7.79 4.13
C GLY A 133 7.24 7.19 5.52
N SER A 134 6.17 6.65 6.12
CA SER A 134 6.20 6.09 7.47
C SER A 134 7.16 4.90 7.60
N LEU A 135 7.91 4.89 8.68
CA LEU A 135 8.83 3.81 9.09
C LEU A 135 8.27 3.05 10.28
N VAL A 136 8.64 1.77 10.38
CA VAL A 136 8.40 0.95 11.57
C VAL A 136 9.48 1.20 12.62
N ASN A 137 10.75 1.31 12.21
CA ASN A 137 11.88 1.35 13.13
C ASN A 137 12.78 2.55 12.87
N SER A 138 13.56 2.91 13.89
CA SER A 138 14.65 3.89 13.77
C SER A 138 15.95 3.20 13.40
N TYR A 139 16.78 3.85 12.61
CA TYR A 139 18.03 3.29 12.08
C TYR A 139 19.22 4.15 12.44
N VAL A 140 20.35 3.50 12.75
CA VAL A 140 21.65 4.16 12.94
C VAL A 140 22.34 4.25 11.60
N VAL A 141 22.72 5.46 11.19
CA VAL A 141 23.42 5.73 9.93
C VAL A 141 24.80 6.26 10.24
N LEU A 142 25.83 5.50 9.88
CA LEU A 142 27.22 5.88 10.11
C LEU A 142 27.60 7.06 9.21
N GLY A 143 28.40 8.00 9.76
CA GLY A 143 28.94 9.12 8.97
C GLY A 143 28.01 10.33 8.82
N TYR A 144 26.78 10.29 9.34
CA TYR A 144 25.92 11.47 9.41
C TYR A 144 26.28 12.34 10.61
N PRO A 145 26.41 13.67 10.41
CA PRO A 145 27.09 14.53 11.38
C PRO A 145 26.24 15.00 12.56
N THR A 146 24.93 14.71 12.68
CA THR A 146 24.12 15.32 13.75
C THR A 146 22.88 14.55 14.15
N PRO A 147 22.35 14.86 15.32
CA PRO A 147 22.81 14.34 16.60
C PRO A 147 22.54 12.87 16.69
N GLY A 148 23.57 12.07 16.76
CA GLY A 148 23.50 10.65 17.09
C GLY A 148 23.44 9.68 15.92
N ASN A 149 23.61 10.10 14.66
CA ASN A 149 23.57 9.18 13.49
C ASN A 149 22.31 8.30 13.44
N VAL A 150 21.16 8.82 13.87
CA VAL A 150 19.91 8.07 13.94
C VAL A 150 18.88 8.68 13.00
N VAL A 151 18.34 7.86 12.10
CA VAL A 151 17.09 8.16 11.39
C VAL A 151 15.95 7.71 12.29
N SER A 152 15.22 8.63 12.84
CA SER A 152 14.07 8.34 13.71
C SER A 152 12.88 7.88 12.88
N ALA A 153 12.20 6.84 13.36
CA ALA A 153 10.93 6.41 12.76
C ALA A 153 9.88 7.54 12.74
N GLU A 154 9.92 8.44 13.72
CA GLU A 154 8.99 9.59 13.80
C GLU A 154 9.16 10.59 12.65
N PHE A 155 10.28 10.58 11.95
CA PHE A 155 10.51 11.49 10.83
C PHE A 155 10.19 10.84 9.47
N GLY A 156 10.19 9.50 9.38
CA GLY A 156 9.98 8.79 8.13
C GLY A 156 10.94 9.15 7.00
N ILE A 157 10.77 8.56 5.85
CA ILE A 157 11.46 9.01 4.63
C ILE A 157 10.66 10.15 3.97
N GLY A 158 11.37 11.08 3.32
CA GLY A 158 10.73 12.26 2.72
C GLY A 158 10.39 13.38 3.69
N ASN A 159 10.63 13.23 4.98
CA ASN A 159 10.46 14.29 5.97
C ASN A 159 11.66 15.24 5.97
N VAL A 160 11.42 16.57 6.00
CA VAL A 160 12.47 17.59 5.99
C VAL A 160 13.44 17.50 7.18
N ASN A 161 13.01 16.87 8.28
CA ASN A 161 13.83 16.66 9.47
C ASN A 161 14.60 15.34 9.42
N ASN A 162 14.41 14.52 8.40
CA ASN A 162 15.16 13.29 8.21
C ASN A 162 16.45 13.59 7.43
N PRO A 163 17.62 13.37 8.00
CA PRO A 163 18.89 13.73 7.36
C PRO A 163 19.29 12.82 6.20
N VAL A 164 18.67 11.64 6.04
CA VAL A 164 19.10 10.62 5.06
C VAL A 164 18.24 10.62 3.81
N ALA A 165 16.95 10.69 3.99
CA ALA A 165 16.02 10.46 2.91
C ALA A 165 15.09 11.65 2.77
N GLY A 166 15.40 12.62 2.10
CA GLY A 166 14.42 13.62 2.10
C GLY A 166 14.36 14.45 0.84
N SER A 167 13.27 14.42 0.16
CA SER A 167 12.88 15.59 -0.59
C SER A 167 12.60 16.72 0.41
N THR A 168 13.54 17.61 0.56
CA THR A 168 13.36 18.85 1.34
C THR A 168 12.24 19.71 0.76
N THR A 169 11.78 19.42 -0.44
CA THR A 169 10.76 20.17 -1.16
C THR A 169 9.35 19.88 -0.66
N LEU A 170 9.02 18.61 -0.39
CA LEU A 170 7.69 18.23 0.10
C LEU A 170 7.49 18.43 1.60
N GLY A 171 8.47 18.08 2.43
CA GLY A 171 8.38 18.20 3.88
C GLY A 171 7.18 17.48 4.45
N GLN A 172 7.15 16.18 4.37
CA GLN A 172 6.02 15.36 4.78
C GLN A 172 5.88 15.30 6.31
N LEU A 173 4.65 15.25 6.80
CA LEU A 173 4.33 15.10 8.22
C LEU A 173 4.20 13.61 8.56
N THR A 174 5.27 12.86 8.53
CA THR A 174 5.20 11.43 8.81
C THR A 174 5.04 11.12 10.30
N ARG A 175 4.29 10.05 10.58
CA ARG A 175 4.23 9.42 11.90
C ARG A 175 4.72 7.98 11.76
N SER A 176 5.45 7.47 12.77
CA SER A 176 5.79 6.05 12.80
C SER A 176 4.55 5.18 12.89
N ILE A 177 4.66 3.92 12.49
CA ILE A 177 3.54 2.98 12.56
C ILE A 177 3.05 2.82 14.00
N GLY A 178 3.94 2.74 14.97
CA GLY A 178 3.58 2.70 16.38
C GLY A 178 2.85 3.97 16.84
N THR A 179 3.28 5.15 16.37
CA THR A 179 2.60 6.42 16.67
C THR A 179 1.20 6.48 16.07
N GLN A 180 1.00 6.02 14.84
CA GLN A 180 -0.33 5.92 14.23
C GLN A 180 -1.30 5.08 15.09
N MET A 181 -0.83 3.94 15.61
CA MET A 181 -1.63 3.08 16.51
C MET A 181 -1.92 3.75 17.85
N GLN A 182 -0.96 4.50 18.41
CA GLN A 182 -1.14 5.28 19.63
C GLN A 182 -2.13 6.42 19.44
N GLU A 183 -2.10 7.13 18.32
CA GLU A 183 -3.05 8.18 17.97
C GLU A 183 -4.47 7.63 17.86
N HIS A 184 -4.65 6.42 17.29
CA HIS A 184 -5.95 5.77 17.30
C HIS A 184 -6.44 5.52 18.72
N LEU A 185 -5.60 4.98 19.60
CA LEU A 185 -5.95 4.76 20.99
C LEU A 185 -6.24 6.06 21.74
N ALA A 186 -5.51 7.12 21.46
CA ALA A 186 -5.74 8.45 22.05
C ALA A 186 -7.08 9.06 21.60
N ALA A 187 -7.46 8.87 20.33
CA ALA A 187 -8.68 9.43 19.77
C ALA A 187 -9.94 8.60 20.11
N HIS A 188 -9.83 7.27 20.13
CA HIS A 188 -10.98 6.35 20.24
C HIS A 188 -10.97 5.46 21.48
N GLY A 189 -9.87 5.41 22.22
CA GLY A 189 -9.68 4.46 23.32
C GLY A 189 -9.42 3.04 22.83
N LYS A 190 -10.07 2.05 23.45
CA LYS A 190 -9.93 0.63 23.07
C LYS A 190 -10.79 0.30 21.85
N TYR A 191 -10.35 -0.70 21.10
CA TYR A 191 -11.16 -1.31 20.05
C TYR A 191 -12.39 -2.00 20.68
N THR A 192 -13.50 -1.95 19.96
CA THR A 192 -14.76 -2.60 20.40
C THR A 192 -14.81 -4.07 20.03
N GLY A 193 -13.93 -4.51 19.13
CA GLY A 193 -13.90 -5.84 18.54
C GLY A 193 -14.81 -6.02 17.33
N ASN A 194 -15.58 -4.98 16.97
CA ASN A 194 -16.47 -4.97 15.79
C ASN A 194 -15.82 -4.29 14.57
N GLU A 195 -14.67 -3.68 14.74
CA GLU A 195 -13.87 -3.11 13.66
C GLU A 195 -13.04 -4.21 12.97
N VAL A 196 -12.73 -4.01 11.72
CA VAL A 196 -11.61 -4.69 11.06
C VAL A 196 -10.42 -3.73 10.98
N VAL A 197 -9.25 -4.20 11.41
CA VAL A 197 -8.01 -3.42 11.38
C VAL A 197 -7.12 -3.94 10.26
N PHE A 198 -6.66 -3.07 9.38
CA PHE A 198 -5.75 -3.40 8.28
C PHE A 198 -4.39 -2.76 8.50
N ILE A 199 -3.33 -3.52 8.28
CA ILE A 199 -1.95 -3.07 8.49
C ILE A 199 -1.07 -3.52 7.31
N LEU A 200 -0.42 -2.56 6.65
CA LEU A 200 0.60 -2.80 5.63
C LEU A 200 1.71 -1.76 5.83
N ALA A 201 2.88 -2.20 6.23
CA ALA A 201 3.99 -1.32 6.59
C ALA A 201 5.35 -2.00 6.46
N GLY A 202 6.42 -1.19 6.36
CA GLY A 202 7.80 -1.65 6.28
C GLY A 202 8.44 -1.47 4.91
N GLY A 203 7.68 -1.00 3.90
CA GLY A 203 8.21 -0.68 2.58
C GLY A 203 9.30 0.38 2.65
N ASN A 204 9.07 1.45 3.39
CA ASN A 204 10.04 2.53 3.59
C ASN A 204 11.27 2.08 4.37
N ASP A 205 11.12 1.15 5.30
CA ASP A 205 12.27 0.52 5.98
C ASP A 205 13.17 -0.21 4.97
N GLY A 206 12.58 -0.90 3.99
CA GLY A 206 13.31 -1.56 2.90
C GLY A 206 14.03 -0.58 1.98
N ILE A 207 13.36 0.51 1.56
CA ILE A 207 13.95 1.56 0.73
C ILE A 207 15.12 2.22 1.47
N LEU A 208 14.91 2.68 2.70
CA LEU A 208 15.92 3.35 3.50
C LEU A 208 17.14 2.46 3.75
N ASN A 209 16.95 1.18 4.09
CA ASN A 209 18.09 0.28 4.29
C ASN A 209 18.85 -0.01 3.00
N THR A 210 18.19 0.05 1.84
CA THR A 210 18.87 -0.01 0.53
C THR A 210 19.73 1.23 0.30
N GLU A 211 19.23 2.42 0.60
CA GLU A 211 19.97 3.69 0.49
C GLU A 211 21.15 3.74 1.46
N ILE A 212 20.95 3.31 2.72
CA ILE A 212 22.04 3.22 3.72
C ILE A 212 23.10 2.23 3.26
N PHE A 213 22.70 1.07 2.75
CA PHE A 213 23.62 0.06 2.22
C PHE A 213 24.51 0.64 1.13
N LEU A 214 23.93 1.29 0.12
CA LEU A 214 24.67 1.79 -1.04
C LEU A 214 25.46 3.06 -0.74
N GLY A 215 24.83 4.03 -0.06
CA GLY A 215 25.39 5.37 0.12
C GLY A 215 26.34 5.52 1.31
N VAL A 216 26.19 4.65 2.33
CA VAL A 216 26.93 4.82 3.60
C VAL A 216 27.67 3.55 4.00
N ASP A 217 26.98 2.45 4.18
CA ASP A 217 27.56 1.28 4.84
C ASP A 217 28.57 0.54 3.93
N ALA A 218 28.21 0.26 2.67
CA ALA A 218 29.11 -0.49 1.78
C ALA A 218 30.42 0.23 1.50
N PRO A 219 30.43 1.57 1.25
CA PRO A 219 31.68 2.32 1.10
C PRO A 219 32.57 2.33 2.36
N ASN A 220 31.98 2.31 3.54
CA ASN A 220 32.72 2.47 4.81
C ASN A 220 33.05 1.14 5.52
N LEU A 221 32.19 0.13 5.40
CA LEU A 221 32.29 -1.13 6.14
C LEU A 221 32.58 -2.33 5.25
N GLY A 222 32.49 -2.14 3.92
CA GLY A 222 32.53 -3.20 2.93
C GLY A 222 31.18 -3.89 2.73
N VAL A 223 30.95 -4.37 1.52
CA VAL A 223 29.66 -4.88 1.02
C VAL A 223 29.08 -5.99 1.91
N GLN A 224 29.88 -6.92 2.39
CA GLN A 224 29.38 -8.05 3.18
C GLN A 224 28.86 -7.62 4.55
N THR A 225 29.57 -6.71 5.25
CA THR A 225 29.12 -6.18 6.54
C THR A 225 27.88 -5.33 6.38
N ALA A 226 27.88 -4.45 5.39
CA ALA A 226 26.75 -3.60 5.06
C ALA A 226 25.49 -4.41 4.72
N ALA A 227 25.59 -5.46 3.92
CA ALA A 227 24.48 -6.35 3.61
C ALA A 227 23.93 -7.06 4.87
N THR A 228 24.84 -7.51 5.77
CA THR A 228 24.44 -8.12 7.04
C THR A 228 23.68 -7.12 7.92
N ASN A 229 24.14 -5.87 7.99
CA ASN A 229 23.48 -4.80 8.73
C ASN A 229 22.07 -4.55 8.19
N ALA A 230 21.91 -4.38 6.86
CA ALA A 230 20.64 -4.13 6.22
C ALA A 230 19.63 -5.26 6.47
N VAL A 231 20.04 -6.52 6.32
CA VAL A 231 19.19 -7.69 6.59
C VAL A 231 18.78 -7.75 8.07
N THR A 232 19.73 -7.49 8.98
CA THR A 232 19.46 -7.47 10.43
C THR A 232 18.48 -6.36 10.82
N ALA A 233 18.65 -5.19 10.23
CA ALA A 233 17.77 -4.04 10.45
C ALA A 233 16.34 -4.34 10.00
N MET A 234 16.17 -4.96 8.84
CA MET A 234 14.85 -5.38 8.34
C MET A 234 14.22 -6.46 9.22
N GLY A 235 15.00 -7.42 9.70
CA GLY A 235 14.49 -8.40 10.67
C GLY A 235 13.99 -7.76 11.96
N LYS A 236 14.72 -6.76 12.46
CA LYS A 236 14.31 -5.98 13.63
C LYS A 236 13.00 -5.21 13.36
N ALA A 237 12.87 -4.57 12.19
CA ALA A 237 11.65 -3.85 11.83
C ALA A 237 10.42 -4.78 11.79
N GLY A 238 10.54 -5.98 11.18
CA GLY A 238 9.46 -6.97 11.19
C GLY A 238 9.05 -7.43 12.60
N ALA A 239 10.02 -7.67 13.47
CA ALA A 239 9.76 -8.02 14.87
C ALA A 239 9.13 -6.86 15.66
N THR A 240 9.58 -5.62 15.43
CA THR A 240 9.02 -4.40 16.04
C THR A 240 7.56 -4.24 15.63
N LEU A 241 7.22 -4.35 14.34
CA LEU A 241 5.85 -4.24 13.87
C LEU A 241 4.94 -5.29 14.51
N ALA A 242 5.39 -6.53 14.61
CA ALA A 242 4.63 -7.57 15.31
C ALA A 242 4.40 -7.23 16.81
N GLY A 243 5.42 -6.70 17.47
CA GLY A 243 5.34 -6.24 18.86
C GLY A 243 4.34 -5.10 19.04
N GLU A 244 4.34 -4.11 18.17
CA GLU A 244 3.40 -2.98 18.16
C GLU A 244 1.96 -3.46 17.93
N ILE A 245 1.73 -4.35 16.95
CA ILE A 245 0.42 -4.96 16.70
C ILE A 245 -0.10 -5.69 17.95
N ASN A 246 0.74 -6.49 18.59
CA ASN A 246 0.36 -7.21 19.81
C ASN A 246 0.03 -6.24 20.94
N ALA A 247 0.86 -5.21 21.19
CA ALA A 247 0.74 -4.31 22.34
C ALA A 247 -0.32 -3.23 22.14
N LEU A 248 -0.44 -2.66 20.92
CA LEU A 248 -1.26 -1.48 20.66
C LEU A 248 -2.58 -1.81 19.98
N VAL A 249 -2.69 -2.96 19.31
CA VAL A 249 -3.91 -3.36 18.60
C VAL A 249 -4.61 -4.50 19.33
N LEU A 250 -3.99 -5.67 19.42
CA LEU A 250 -4.60 -6.86 20.00
C LEU A 250 -4.87 -6.73 21.50
N ALA A 251 -3.88 -6.28 22.29
CA ALA A 251 -4.04 -6.08 23.73
C ALA A 251 -5.08 -5.01 24.07
N ASN A 252 -5.45 -4.16 23.10
CA ASN A 252 -6.48 -3.13 23.26
C ASN A 252 -7.84 -3.52 22.66
N GLY A 253 -8.05 -4.80 22.34
CA GLY A 253 -9.39 -5.35 22.10
C GLY A 253 -9.75 -5.63 20.64
N ALA A 254 -8.88 -5.38 19.68
CA ALA A 254 -9.13 -5.74 18.28
C ALA A 254 -9.29 -7.26 18.11
N LYS A 255 -10.29 -7.70 17.33
CA LYS A 255 -10.64 -9.10 17.09
C LYS A 255 -10.48 -9.55 15.65
N HIS A 256 -10.38 -8.62 14.73
CA HIS A 256 -10.22 -8.88 13.30
C HIS A 256 -9.10 -8.01 12.78
N VAL A 257 -7.87 -8.53 12.79
CA VAL A 257 -6.66 -7.81 12.40
C VAL A 257 -6.08 -8.47 11.16
N VAL A 258 -6.16 -7.79 10.03
CA VAL A 258 -5.61 -8.22 8.74
C VAL A 258 -4.26 -7.56 8.56
N VAL A 259 -3.20 -8.34 8.60
CA VAL A 259 -1.83 -7.87 8.38
C VAL A 259 -1.36 -8.39 7.03
N LEU A 260 -1.00 -7.46 6.15
CA LEU A 260 -0.37 -7.81 4.88
C LEU A 260 1.15 -7.84 5.11
N ASN A 261 1.80 -8.93 4.71
CA ASN A 261 3.27 -8.94 4.70
C ASN A 261 3.79 -8.02 3.58
N LEU A 262 5.10 -7.69 3.56
CA LEU A 262 5.65 -6.85 2.50
C LEU A 262 5.58 -7.55 1.14
N PRO A 263 5.15 -6.85 0.07
CA PRO A 263 5.29 -7.33 -1.30
C PRO A 263 6.76 -7.54 -1.66
N ASP A 264 7.04 -8.22 -2.75
CA ASP A 264 8.42 -8.44 -3.22
C ASP A 264 8.99 -7.15 -3.84
N LEU A 265 9.60 -6.31 -3.01
CA LEU A 265 10.24 -5.07 -3.45
C LEU A 265 11.39 -5.31 -4.45
N SER A 266 11.96 -6.50 -4.49
CA SER A 266 13.08 -6.83 -5.40
C SER A 266 12.67 -6.91 -6.87
N THR A 267 11.37 -6.96 -7.15
CA THR A 267 10.80 -7.04 -8.50
C THR A 267 10.21 -5.70 -8.98
N THR A 268 10.26 -4.67 -8.17
CA THR A 268 9.74 -3.34 -8.50
C THR A 268 10.64 -2.57 -9.47
N PRO A 269 10.14 -1.57 -10.18
CA PRO A 269 10.96 -0.65 -10.96
C PRO A 269 12.08 0.00 -10.13
N PHE A 270 11.85 0.28 -8.83
CA PHE A 270 12.88 0.77 -7.91
C PHE A 270 14.08 -0.19 -7.81
N ALA A 271 13.83 -1.46 -7.55
CA ALA A 271 14.91 -2.43 -7.45
C ALA A 271 15.66 -2.59 -8.78
N ASN A 272 14.95 -2.55 -9.91
CA ASN A 272 15.56 -2.60 -11.25
C ASN A 272 16.43 -1.36 -11.50
N PHE A 273 15.92 -0.16 -11.17
CA PHE A 273 16.64 1.10 -11.30
C PHE A 273 17.93 1.07 -10.45
N ILE A 274 17.82 0.73 -9.16
CA ILE A 274 18.97 0.65 -8.26
C ILE A 274 20.00 -0.37 -8.76
N ASN A 275 19.55 -1.58 -9.14
CA ASN A 275 20.46 -2.64 -9.57
C ASN A 275 21.22 -2.31 -10.86
N ALA A 276 20.71 -1.39 -11.66
CA ALA A 276 21.36 -0.89 -12.88
C ALA A 276 22.43 0.19 -12.62
N GLN A 277 22.49 0.75 -11.40
CA GLN A 277 23.46 1.79 -11.05
C GLN A 277 24.90 1.21 -10.98
N PRO A 278 25.92 2.02 -11.33
CA PRO A 278 27.31 1.57 -11.20
C PRO A 278 27.65 1.13 -9.78
N GLY A 279 28.16 -0.08 -9.65
CA GLY A 279 28.54 -0.65 -8.36
C GLY A 279 27.39 -1.24 -7.53
N ALA A 280 26.15 -1.16 -7.99
CA ALA A 280 24.97 -1.66 -7.27
C ALA A 280 24.45 -3.02 -7.79
N ALA A 281 25.18 -3.69 -8.66
CA ALA A 281 24.81 -5.01 -9.17
C ALA A 281 24.60 -6.02 -8.02
N GLY A 282 23.47 -6.73 -8.05
CA GLY A 282 23.09 -7.69 -7.00
C GLY A 282 22.26 -7.09 -5.85
N THR A 283 22.04 -5.77 -5.83
CA THR A 283 21.22 -5.12 -4.77
C THR A 283 19.79 -5.63 -4.76
N SER A 284 19.20 -5.97 -5.91
CA SER A 284 17.87 -6.61 -5.94
C SER A 284 17.82 -7.93 -5.15
N THR A 285 18.89 -8.72 -5.17
CA THR A 285 18.98 -9.95 -4.34
C THR A 285 19.07 -9.62 -2.84
N LEU A 286 19.77 -8.57 -2.48
CA LEU A 286 19.80 -8.07 -1.10
C LEU A 286 18.41 -7.59 -0.65
N ILE A 287 17.72 -6.80 -1.47
CA ILE A 287 16.34 -6.34 -1.21
C ILE A 287 15.42 -7.53 -0.98
N LYS A 288 15.50 -8.56 -1.83
CA LYS A 288 14.73 -9.80 -1.65
C LYS A 288 14.99 -10.47 -0.29
N THR A 289 16.26 -10.55 0.11
CA THR A 289 16.66 -11.14 1.40
C THR A 289 16.15 -10.28 2.57
N MET A 290 16.23 -8.97 2.48
CA MET A 290 15.70 -8.03 3.47
C MET A 290 14.19 -8.20 3.67
N VAL A 291 13.42 -8.22 2.57
CA VAL A 291 11.96 -8.42 2.61
C VAL A 291 11.60 -9.79 3.18
N ALA A 292 12.28 -10.85 2.76
CA ALA A 292 12.05 -12.20 3.29
C ALA A 292 12.31 -12.27 4.80
N THR A 293 13.36 -11.60 5.28
CA THR A 293 13.72 -11.56 6.70
C THR A 293 12.68 -10.76 7.51
N PHE A 294 12.25 -9.59 7.02
CA PHE A 294 11.16 -8.83 7.61
C PHE A 294 9.89 -9.68 7.74
N ASN A 295 9.44 -10.28 6.64
CA ASN A 295 8.21 -11.09 6.59
C ASN A 295 8.29 -12.31 7.51
N SER A 296 9.46 -12.93 7.64
CA SER A 296 9.70 -14.05 8.55
C SER A 296 9.55 -13.63 10.01
N GLN A 297 10.14 -12.50 10.42
CA GLN A 297 10.05 -11.98 11.78
C GLN A 297 8.65 -11.49 12.13
N LEU A 298 7.99 -10.79 11.19
CA LEU A 298 6.60 -10.39 11.33
C LEU A 298 5.69 -11.60 11.59
N LYS A 299 5.81 -12.63 10.76
CA LYS A 299 5.04 -13.86 10.90
C LYS A 299 5.30 -14.57 12.22
N ALA A 300 6.56 -14.64 12.64
CA ALA A 300 6.95 -15.32 13.89
C ALA A 300 6.35 -14.62 15.13
N GLY A 301 6.18 -13.30 15.08
CA GLY A 301 5.62 -12.52 16.19
C GLY A 301 4.10 -12.46 16.23
N LEU A 302 3.39 -12.87 15.17
CA LEU A 302 1.93 -12.80 15.05
C LEU A 302 1.30 -14.19 15.18
N THR A 303 1.01 -14.60 16.40
CA THR A 303 0.47 -15.95 16.71
C THR A 303 -0.98 -15.94 17.17
N SER A 304 -1.60 -14.77 17.34
CA SER A 304 -2.99 -14.64 17.76
C SER A 304 -3.97 -15.17 16.70
N PRO A 305 -5.02 -15.91 17.09
CA PRO A 305 -6.10 -16.30 16.17
C PRO A 305 -6.94 -15.10 15.66
N ASP A 306 -6.84 -13.96 16.33
CA ASP A 306 -7.49 -12.70 15.93
C ASP A 306 -6.73 -12.00 14.75
N VAL A 307 -5.62 -12.61 14.26
CA VAL A 307 -4.80 -12.08 13.15
C VAL A 307 -4.95 -12.98 11.93
N LEU A 308 -5.27 -12.36 10.80
CA LEU A 308 -5.13 -12.93 9.46
C LEU A 308 -3.89 -12.33 8.80
N LEU A 309 -2.82 -13.12 8.67
CA LEU A 309 -1.64 -12.73 7.90
C LEU A 309 -1.87 -13.04 6.42
N VAL A 310 -1.95 -12.01 5.59
CA VAL A 310 -2.15 -12.10 4.15
C VAL A 310 -0.79 -12.05 3.42
N ASP A 311 -0.49 -13.09 2.68
CA ASP A 311 0.77 -13.20 1.94
C ASP A 311 0.69 -12.50 0.59
N ILE A 312 0.87 -11.16 0.58
CA ILE A 312 0.98 -10.39 -0.66
C ILE A 312 2.38 -10.49 -1.29
N ASN A 313 3.41 -10.96 -0.55
CA ASN A 313 4.74 -11.18 -1.10
C ASN A 313 4.72 -12.20 -2.23
N THR A 314 4.13 -13.36 -1.96
CA THR A 314 4.05 -14.43 -2.96
C THR A 314 3.20 -14.01 -4.16
N VAL A 315 2.06 -13.34 -3.94
CA VAL A 315 1.18 -12.97 -5.05
C VAL A 315 1.75 -11.83 -5.88
N SER A 316 2.44 -10.85 -5.28
CA SER A 316 3.10 -9.79 -6.06
C SER A 316 4.23 -10.34 -6.94
N ALA A 317 5.03 -11.26 -6.42
CA ALA A 317 6.05 -11.95 -7.21
C ALA A 317 5.45 -12.74 -8.38
N ASP A 318 4.31 -13.42 -8.15
CA ASP A 318 3.60 -14.17 -9.20
C ASP A 318 2.98 -13.24 -10.26
N GLN A 319 2.47 -12.08 -9.87
CA GLN A 319 1.96 -11.05 -10.79
C GLN A 319 3.06 -10.57 -11.77
N ILE A 320 4.26 -10.35 -11.25
CA ILE A 320 5.41 -9.96 -12.09
C ILE A 320 5.87 -11.12 -13.00
N ALA A 321 5.87 -12.35 -12.49
CA ALA A 321 6.29 -13.53 -13.26
C ALA A 321 5.27 -13.94 -14.34
N HIS A 322 3.97 -13.74 -14.08
CA HIS A 322 2.88 -14.19 -14.94
C HIS A 322 1.84 -13.08 -15.20
N PRO A 323 2.24 -11.91 -15.69
CA PRO A 323 1.38 -10.72 -15.75
C PRO A 323 0.06 -10.95 -16.50
N ALA A 324 0.08 -11.71 -17.57
CA ALA A 324 -1.11 -12.00 -18.38
C ALA A 324 -2.22 -12.74 -17.60
N GLN A 325 -1.87 -13.53 -16.58
CA GLN A 325 -2.86 -14.23 -15.73
C GLN A 325 -3.65 -13.26 -14.86
N TYR A 326 -3.05 -12.11 -14.57
CA TYR A 326 -3.64 -11.03 -13.77
C TYR A 326 -4.22 -9.90 -14.62
N GLY A 327 -4.15 -10.02 -15.96
CA GLY A 327 -4.57 -8.98 -16.89
C GLY A 327 -3.63 -7.78 -16.94
N LEU A 328 -2.41 -7.91 -16.45
CA LEU A 328 -1.40 -6.87 -16.49
C LEU A 328 -0.75 -6.79 -17.87
N SER A 329 -0.59 -5.59 -18.40
CA SER A 329 0.07 -5.31 -19.68
C SER A 329 1.52 -4.86 -19.53
N ASN A 330 1.87 -4.29 -18.37
CA ASN A 330 3.23 -3.85 -18.05
C ASN A 330 3.46 -3.98 -16.54
N VAL A 331 4.63 -4.53 -16.17
CA VAL A 331 5.07 -4.78 -14.79
C VAL A 331 6.50 -4.27 -14.53
N THR A 332 7.05 -3.48 -15.45
CA THR A 332 8.44 -3.01 -15.39
C THR A 332 8.56 -1.49 -15.42
N ASP A 333 7.64 -0.82 -16.09
CA ASP A 333 7.72 0.62 -16.31
C ASP A 333 6.64 1.36 -15.49
N PRO A 334 6.96 2.54 -14.94
CA PRO A 334 5.98 3.42 -14.33
C PRO A 334 4.96 3.97 -15.34
N ALA A 335 3.69 4.03 -14.94
CA ALA A 335 2.62 4.66 -15.72
C ALA A 335 2.72 6.19 -15.71
N CYS A 336 3.29 6.77 -14.66
CA CYS A 336 3.50 8.20 -14.51
C CYS A 336 4.77 8.66 -15.21
N ASN A 337 4.74 9.86 -15.81
CA ASN A 337 5.96 10.52 -16.21
C ASN A 337 6.62 11.13 -14.96
N LEU A 338 7.68 10.49 -14.49
CA LEU A 338 8.37 10.86 -13.24
C LEU A 338 9.38 12.00 -13.40
N ASN A 339 9.61 12.47 -14.63
CA ASN A 339 10.61 13.48 -14.91
C ASN A 339 10.02 14.90 -14.95
N ALA A 340 10.83 15.90 -14.59
CA ALA A 340 10.48 17.29 -14.80
C ALA A 340 10.38 17.59 -16.32
N PRO A 341 9.51 18.53 -16.77
CA PRO A 341 8.61 19.35 -15.96
C PRO A 341 7.26 18.68 -15.65
N ALA A 342 7.00 17.46 -16.13
CA ALA A 342 5.73 16.78 -15.93
C ALA A 342 5.48 16.44 -14.44
N ASN A 343 6.55 16.14 -13.72
CA ASN A 343 6.53 15.97 -12.27
C ASN A 343 7.29 17.12 -11.58
N PRO A 344 6.60 18.08 -10.96
CA PRO A 344 7.21 19.26 -10.36
C PRO A 344 8.05 18.96 -9.11
N PHE A 345 7.98 17.75 -8.57
CA PHE A 345 8.78 17.30 -7.43
C PHE A 345 10.03 16.52 -7.84
N ALA A 346 10.18 16.23 -9.15
CA ALA A 346 11.37 15.58 -9.66
C ALA A 346 12.53 16.58 -9.77
N ASP A 347 13.72 16.16 -9.36
CA ASP A 347 14.99 16.90 -9.51
C ASP A 347 15.75 16.51 -10.78
N ASN A 348 15.05 16.07 -11.81
CA ASN A 348 15.53 15.53 -13.08
C ASN A 348 16.08 14.09 -13.01
N THR A 349 15.80 13.38 -11.91
CA THR A 349 16.08 11.95 -11.80
C THR A 349 14.78 11.16 -11.59
N PRO A 350 14.62 10.00 -12.24
CA PRO A 350 13.38 9.20 -12.10
C PRO A 350 13.10 8.77 -10.67
N GLU A 351 14.14 8.56 -9.86
CA GLU A 351 14.04 8.14 -8.46
C GLU A 351 13.45 9.21 -7.53
N SER A 352 13.56 10.48 -7.89
CA SER A 352 12.98 11.58 -7.13
C SER A 352 11.50 11.83 -7.46
N GLY A 353 11.02 11.30 -8.59
CA GLY A 353 9.64 11.46 -9.02
C GLY A 353 8.66 10.65 -8.18
N THR A 354 7.52 11.26 -7.81
CA THR A 354 6.46 10.64 -7.02
C THR A 354 5.13 10.63 -7.75
N SER A 355 4.35 9.56 -7.56
CA SER A 355 2.98 9.49 -8.10
C SER A 355 1.96 10.37 -7.36
N LEU A 356 2.35 11.05 -6.28
CA LEU A 356 1.48 12.02 -5.56
C LEU A 356 0.85 13.09 -6.45
N VAL A 357 1.51 13.47 -7.55
CA VAL A 357 1.02 14.47 -8.53
C VAL A 357 0.61 13.85 -9.86
N CYS A 358 0.66 12.52 -9.95
CA CYS A 358 0.35 11.81 -11.17
C CYS A 358 -1.15 11.77 -11.44
N ASN A 359 -1.55 12.13 -12.64
CA ASN A 359 -2.92 12.07 -13.13
C ASN A 359 -2.93 11.95 -14.66
N ALA A 360 -4.08 11.97 -15.29
CA ALA A 360 -4.23 11.79 -16.73
C ALA A 360 -3.43 12.78 -17.61
N THR A 361 -2.94 13.91 -17.05
CA THR A 361 -2.21 14.93 -17.80
C THR A 361 -0.69 14.71 -17.83
N ASN A 362 -0.16 13.87 -16.94
CA ASN A 362 1.26 13.62 -16.79
C ASN A 362 1.63 12.13 -16.69
N VAL A 363 0.81 11.26 -17.24
CA VAL A 363 1.17 9.86 -17.49
C VAL A 363 2.02 9.74 -18.78
N ILE A 364 2.69 8.60 -18.94
CA ILE A 364 3.41 8.27 -20.18
C ILE A 364 2.41 8.05 -21.34
N ALA A 365 2.91 8.11 -22.58
CA ALA A 365 2.07 7.88 -23.75
C ALA A 365 1.67 6.41 -23.88
N GLY A 366 0.43 6.17 -24.31
CA GLY A 366 -0.12 4.84 -24.55
C GLY A 366 -1.20 4.44 -23.54
N ASP A 367 -1.60 3.17 -23.58
CA ASP A 367 -2.60 2.62 -22.65
C ASP A 367 -1.92 2.11 -21.39
N ILE A 368 -2.12 2.83 -20.30
CA ILE A 368 -1.57 2.51 -18.98
C ILE A 368 -2.60 1.83 -18.05
N SER A 369 -3.80 1.55 -18.55
CA SER A 369 -4.93 1.08 -17.72
C SER A 369 -4.69 -0.22 -16.98
N HIS A 370 -3.74 -1.04 -17.46
CA HIS A 370 -3.34 -2.33 -16.89
C HIS A 370 -1.85 -2.40 -16.54
N TYR A 371 -1.24 -1.24 -16.24
CA TYR A 371 0.12 -1.22 -15.65
C TYR A 371 0.05 -1.59 -14.18
N GLU A 372 1.08 -2.29 -13.69
CA GLU A 372 1.19 -2.58 -12.26
C GLU A 372 1.61 -1.34 -11.47
N PHE A 373 2.63 -0.61 -11.94
CA PHE A 373 3.25 0.47 -11.19
C PHE A 373 2.86 1.86 -11.72
N ALA A 374 2.49 2.75 -10.79
CA ALA A 374 2.30 4.17 -11.05
C ALA A 374 3.64 4.92 -11.06
N ASP A 375 4.49 4.65 -10.10
CA ASP A 375 5.88 5.12 -10.01
C ASP A 375 6.84 3.95 -9.74
N LEU A 376 7.99 4.19 -9.11
CA LEU A 376 8.99 3.14 -8.92
C LEU A 376 8.57 2.04 -7.95
N VAL A 377 7.58 2.29 -7.07
CA VAL A 377 7.16 1.35 -6.02
C VAL A 377 5.64 1.25 -5.85
N HIS A 378 4.89 2.29 -6.20
CA HIS A 378 3.48 2.37 -5.90
C HIS A 378 2.62 1.79 -7.03
N PRO A 379 1.56 1.04 -6.71
CA PRO A 379 0.69 0.44 -7.72
C PRO A 379 -0.21 1.49 -8.40
N THR A 380 -0.59 1.21 -9.65
CA THR A 380 -1.68 1.93 -10.34
C THR A 380 -3.03 1.64 -9.68
N PRO A 381 -4.13 2.31 -10.07
CA PRO A 381 -5.46 1.90 -9.64
C PRO A 381 -5.79 0.44 -9.99
N TYR A 382 -5.25 -0.10 -11.09
CA TYR A 382 -5.42 -1.51 -11.44
C TYR A 382 -4.66 -2.43 -10.48
N GLY A 383 -3.36 -2.17 -10.21
CA GLY A 383 -2.58 -2.92 -9.23
C GLY A 383 -3.22 -2.88 -7.83
N ASN A 384 -3.67 -1.69 -7.39
CA ASN A 384 -4.45 -1.55 -6.14
C ASN A 384 -5.72 -2.43 -6.14
N SER A 385 -6.41 -2.57 -7.29
CA SER A 385 -7.60 -3.43 -7.39
C SER A 385 -7.26 -4.91 -7.23
N LEU A 386 -6.09 -5.34 -7.68
CA LEU A 386 -5.62 -6.72 -7.49
C LEU A 386 -5.34 -6.99 -6.01
N ILE A 387 -4.69 -6.06 -5.31
CA ILE A 387 -4.47 -6.15 -3.85
C ILE A 387 -5.81 -6.27 -3.12
N ALA A 388 -6.75 -5.36 -3.38
CA ALA A 388 -8.06 -5.35 -2.71
C ALA A 388 -8.82 -6.67 -2.90
N ARG A 389 -8.87 -7.20 -4.13
CA ARG A 389 -9.52 -8.49 -4.43
C ARG A 389 -8.83 -9.66 -3.73
N TYR A 390 -7.50 -9.65 -3.70
CA TYR A 390 -6.75 -10.70 -3.04
C TYR A 390 -7.00 -10.71 -1.55
N VAL A 391 -6.94 -9.55 -0.88
CA VAL A 391 -7.25 -9.41 0.55
C VAL A 391 -8.66 -9.90 0.85
N ALA A 392 -9.67 -9.44 0.11
CA ALA A 392 -11.06 -9.90 0.27
C ALA A 392 -11.17 -11.44 0.13
N SER A 393 -10.46 -12.03 -0.85
CA SER A 393 -10.46 -13.49 -1.04
C SER A 393 -9.85 -14.24 0.15
N GLN A 394 -8.78 -13.70 0.76
CA GLN A 394 -8.16 -14.30 1.94
C GLN A 394 -9.07 -14.18 3.18
N MET A 395 -9.73 -13.03 3.37
CA MET A 395 -10.72 -12.85 4.43
C MET A 395 -11.88 -13.85 4.27
N ALA A 396 -12.40 -14.04 3.05
CA ALA A 396 -13.45 -15.02 2.78
C ALA A 396 -13.00 -16.46 3.06
N LYS A 397 -11.79 -16.84 2.64
CA LYS A 397 -11.22 -18.16 2.95
C LYS A 397 -11.06 -18.40 4.44
N ASN A 398 -10.77 -17.35 5.19
CA ASN A 398 -10.65 -17.39 6.65
C ASN A 398 -12.02 -17.37 7.38
N GLY A 399 -13.11 -17.23 6.64
CA GLY A 399 -14.46 -17.17 7.19
C GLY A 399 -14.80 -15.83 7.85
N TRP A 400 -14.10 -14.77 7.47
CA TRP A 400 -14.30 -13.40 7.95
C TRP A 400 -15.21 -12.57 7.03
N LEU A 401 -15.69 -13.16 5.92
CA LEU A 401 -16.71 -12.59 5.00
C LEU A 401 -17.85 -13.56 4.78
#